data_2468d178ac1966b52343f31582a2f0c0
#
_entry.id   2468d178ac1966b52343f31582a2f0c0
#
_cell.length_a   1.000
_cell.length_b   1.000
_cell.length_c   1.000
_cell.angle_alpha   90.00
_cell.angle_beta   90.00
_cell.angle_gamma   90.00
#
_symmetry.space_group_name_H-M   'P 1'
#
loop_
_entity.id
_entity.type
_entity.pdbx_description
1 polymer ?
#
loop_
_entity_poly.entity_id
_entity_poly.type
_entity_poly.pdbx_seq_one_letter_code
_entity_poly.pdbx_strand_id
1 'polypeptide(L)'
;MNKVKNQLITEDYAIYNSDCMYVLPTLEDESVGLSVYSPPFAGLYNYSSSPNDFSNCDSKHEFLTQYDYLIKEMSRVTKKGRLNCVHVTEVVENDGSSWDFPNEVIRLHEKHGFLYKGRVTIWKEPLKVRMRTMVKSLMHKLIVEDATQCFPAQPDYLLLFKKKGEIEQPVTHEFGMNNYFGENPILPNILQAWNNANNSNLTSEQLWEHLNSINESNKITKLNHYVWQRYASSVWDDIRIDNVLPFKDSREEDDEKHVHPLQLDVIDRCVYLWSNSNDVVLTPFMGVGSEVYSPVSMGRKGIGIELKDSYFKQAILNMKEAKSRFNSFEQKTLF
;
A
#
# COMPACT_ATOMS: atom_id res chain seq x y z
N MET A 1 -32.63 4.99 -5.81
CA MET A 1 -31.66 6.04 -5.41
C MET A 1 -30.31 5.69 -6.00
N ASN A 2 -29.66 6.63 -6.64
CA ASN A 2 -28.35 6.40 -7.24
C ASN A 2 -27.32 6.27 -6.09
N LYS A 3 -26.76 5.08 -5.88
CA LYS A 3 -25.87 4.76 -4.77
C LYS A 3 -24.45 5.31 -4.98
N VAL A 4 -24.09 5.65 -6.23
CA VAL A 4 -22.87 6.35 -6.61
C VAL A 4 -23.16 7.83 -6.68
N LYS A 5 -22.51 8.62 -5.82
CA LYS A 5 -22.69 10.09 -5.76
C LYS A 5 -22.02 10.78 -6.94
N ASN A 6 -20.80 10.34 -7.28
CA ASN A 6 -19.99 10.87 -8.38
C ASN A 6 -19.01 9.79 -8.88
N GLN A 7 -18.54 9.95 -10.12
CA GLN A 7 -17.54 9.03 -10.69
C GLN A 7 -16.73 9.71 -11.78
N LEU A 8 -15.51 9.23 -11.99
CA LEU A 8 -14.66 9.59 -13.13
C LEU A 8 -14.14 8.31 -13.76
N ILE A 9 -14.55 8.05 -14.98
CA ILE A 9 -14.18 6.84 -15.73
C ILE A 9 -13.40 7.26 -16.97
N THR A 10 -12.24 6.69 -17.17
CA THR A 10 -11.36 6.87 -18.32
C THR A 10 -10.99 5.51 -18.91
N GLU A 11 -10.14 5.46 -19.91
CA GLU A 11 -9.59 4.21 -20.44
C GLU A 11 -8.69 3.47 -19.45
N ASP A 12 -7.96 4.23 -18.59
CA ASP A 12 -6.94 3.70 -17.69
C ASP A 12 -7.43 3.50 -16.26
N TYR A 13 -8.48 4.21 -15.86
CA TYR A 13 -8.99 4.08 -14.49
C TYR A 13 -10.46 4.45 -14.34
N ALA A 14 -11.08 3.89 -13.31
CA ALA A 14 -12.41 4.23 -12.83
C ALA A 14 -12.35 4.53 -11.33
N ILE A 15 -12.74 5.74 -10.92
CA ILE A 15 -12.85 6.12 -9.52
C ILE A 15 -14.28 6.52 -9.19
N TYR A 16 -14.76 6.07 -8.03
CA TYR A 16 -16.15 6.21 -7.61
C TYR A 16 -16.24 6.89 -6.25
N ASN A 17 -17.05 7.93 -6.15
CA ASN A 17 -17.47 8.47 -4.86
C ASN A 17 -18.72 7.71 -4.40
N SER A 18 -18.49 6.69 -3.60
CA SER A 18 -19.52 5.74 -3.17
C SER A 18 -19.06 4.94 -1.96
N ASP A 19 -19.99 4.28 -1.30
CA ASP A 19 -19.69 3.12 -0.48
C ASP A 19 -19.21 1.96 -1.37
N CYS A 20 -18.12 1.31 -0.97
CA CYS A 20 -17.53 0.20 -1.72
C CYS A 20 -18.49 -0.98 -1.89
N MET A 21 -19.41 -1.21 -0.94
CA MET A 21 -20.41 -2.26 -1.01
C MET A 21 -21.51 -2.03 -2.05
N TYR A 22 -21.54 -0.82 -2.65
CA TYR A 22 -22.42 -0.56 -3.80
C TYR A 22 -21.71 -0.73 -5.15
N VAL A 23 -20.39 -0.58 -5.18
CA VAL A 23 -19.60 -0.68 -6.42
C VAL A 23 -19.07 -2.10 -6.64
N LEU A 24 -18.50 -2.72 -5.60
CA LEU A 24 -17.90 -4.06 -5.71
C LEU A 24 -18.83 -5.11 -6.33
N PRO A 25 -20.12 -5.20 -5.94
CA PRO A 25 -21.03 -6.17 -6.56
C PRO A 25 -21.30 -5.96 -8.05
N THR A 26 -20.96 -4.77 -8.61
CA THR A 26 -21.10 -4.48 -10.03
C THR A 26 -19.90 -4.88 -10.87
N LEU A 27 -18.78 -5.20 -10.23
CA LEU A 27 -17.58 -5.68 -10.91
C LEU A 27 -17.73 -7.16 -11.27
N GLU A 28 -17.18 -7.53 -12.40
CA GLU A 28 -17.19 -8.93 -12.87
C GLU A 28 -16.34 -9.84 -11.97
N ASP A 29 -16.75 -11.11 -11.86
CA ASP A 29 -16.00 -12.14 -11.17
C ASP A 29 -14.62 -12.28 -11.82
N GLU A 30 -13.60 -12.52 -10.99
CA GLU A 30 -12.23 -12.80 -11.46
C GLU A 30 -11.69 -11.75 -12.45
N SER A 31 -12.06 -10.47 -12.30
CA SER A 31 -11.63 -9.37 -13.16
C SER A 31 -10.38 -8.63 -12.64
N VAL A 32 -10.08 -8.73 -11.34
CA VAL A 32 -9.02 -7.99 -10.66
C VAL A 32 -7.73 -8.78 -10.59
N GLY A 33 -6.63 -8.20 -11.11
CA GLY A 33 -5.30 -8.82 -11.12
C GLY A 33 -4.51 -8.62 -9.82
N LEU A 34 -4.73 -7.52 -9.12
CA LEU A 34 -4.07 -7.18 -7.85
C LEU A 34 -4.99 -6.29 -7.03
N SER A 35 -4.96 -6.41 -5.71
CA SER A 35 -5.49 -5.38 -4.82
C SER A 35 -4.42 -4.92 -3.85
N VAL A 36 -4.34 -3.60 -3.63
CA VAL A 36 -3.48 -2.98 -2.61
C VAL A 36 -4.33 -1.95 -1.88
N TYR A 37 -4.43 -2.06 -0.57
CA TYR A 37 -5.22 -1.10 0.21
C TYR A 37 -4.89 -1.16 1.70
N SER A 38 -5.28 -0.09 2.41
CA SER A 38 -5.30 -0.04 3.87
C SER A 38 -6.77 0.07 4.31
N PRO A 39 -7.31 -0.89 5.09
CA PRO A 39 -8.67 -0.77 5.60
C PRO A 39 -8.75 0.37 6.62
N PRO A 40 -9.93 0.99 6.83
CA PRO A 40 -10.13 1.89 7.95
C PRO A 40 -9.89 1.14 9.26
N PHE A 41 -9.34 1.85 10.24
CA PHE A 41 -9.04 1.27 11.56
C PHE A 41 -10.25 1.49 12.47
N ALA A 42 -10.95 0.41 12.83
CA ALA A 42 -12.11 0.44 13.70
C ALA A 42 -11.83 1.18 15.02
N GLY A 43 -12.59 2.24 15.27
CA GLY A 43 -12.53 2.98 16.53
C GLY A 43 -11.27 3.80 16.78
N LEU A 44 -10.28 3.80 15.87
CA LEU A 44 -9.09 4.65 15.98
C LEU A 44 -9.29 6.02 15.35
N TYR A 45 -9.95 6.08 14.20
CA TYR A 45 -10.16 7.29 13.43
C TYR A 45 -11.57 7.33 12.89
N ASN A 46 -12.23 8.47 13.06
CA ASN A 46 -13.50 8.75 12.40
C ASN A 46 -13.21 9.48 11.08
N TYR A 47 -13.49 8.85 9.93
CA TYR A 47 -13.19 9.40 8.61
C TYR A 47 -14.33 10.24 8.06
N SER A 48 -15.57 9.95 8.45
CA SER A 48 -16.75 10.69 8.02
C SER A 48 -17.93 10.50 9.00
N SER A 49 -18.95 11.35 8.90
CA SER A 49 -20.21 11.19 9.64
C SER A 49 -21.18 10.21 8.99
N SER A 50 -20.77 9.52 7.91
CA SER A 50 -21.64 8.58 7.20
C SER A 50 -21.87 7.31 8.03
N PRO A 51 -23.12 6.80 8.14
CA PRO A 51 -23.37 5.50 8.77
C PRO A 51 -22.76 4.32 8.01
N ASN A 52 -22.34 4.53 6.76
CA ASN A 52 -21.67 3.52 5.94
C ASN A 52 -20.13 3.55 6.07
N ASP A 53 -19.61 4.40 6.93
CA ASP A 53 -18.18 4.44 7.21
C ASP A 53 -17.85 3.33 8.22
N PHE A 54 -17.02 2.39 7.81
CA PHE A 54 -16.59 1.28 8.67
C PHE A 54 -15.94 1.75 9.99
N SER A 55 -15.38 2.96 10.03
CA SER A 55 -14.80 3.53 11.26
C SER A 55 -15.86 3.94 12.30
N ASN A 56 -17.12 4.11 11.89
CA ASN A 56 -18.22 4.52 12.74
C ASN A 56 -18.96 3.34 13.41
N CYS A 57 -18.39 2.14 13.34
CA CYS A 57 -18.96 0.97 14.03
C CYS A 57 -18.89 1.15 15.55
N ASP A 58 -19.96 0.79 16.24
CA ASP A 58 -20.07 0.86 17.71
C ASP A 58 -19.20 -0.19 18.43
N SER A 59 -18.75 -1.20 17.72
CA SER A 59 -17.92 -2.28 18.26
C SER A 59 -17.00 -2.92 17.24
N LYS A 60 -15.90 -3.53 17.73
CA LYS A 60 -15.02 -4.39 16.90
C LYS A 60 -15.78 -5.50 16.18
N HIS A 61 -16.79 -6.08 16.83
CA HIS A 61 -17.61 -7.15 16.26
C HIS A 61 -18.41 -6.65 15.06
N GLU A 62 -19.00 -5.49 15.15
CA GLU A 62 -19.72 -4.86 14.05
C GLU A 62 -18.80 -4.55 12.89
N PHE A 63 -17.64 -3.92 13.16
CA PHE A 63 -16.62 -3.68 12.16
C PHE A 63 -16.20 -4.96 11.44
N LEU A 64 -15.83 -6.01 12.19
CA LEU A 64 -15.42 -7.28 11.61
C LEU A 64 -16.53 -7.95 10.79
N THR A 65 -17.78 -7.77 11.19
CA THR A 65 -18.94 -8.26 10.42
C THR A 65 -19.07 -7.54 9.08
N GLN A 66 -18.95 -6.22 9.06
CA GLN A 66 -18.99 -5.44 7.82
C GLN A 66 -17.78 -5.75 6.94
N TYR A 67 -16.59 -5.85 7.55
CA TYR A 67 -15.35 -6.17 6.84
C TYR A 67 -15.37 -7.59 6.24
N ASP A 68 -16.05 -8.55 6.89
CA ASP A 68 -16.28 -9.91 6.37
C ASP A 68 -17.05 -9.89 5.03
N TYR A 69 -18.09 -9.06 4.92
CA TYR A 69 -18.81 -8.89 3.65
C TYR A 69 -17.92 -8.30 2.55
N LEU A 70 -17.10 -7.31 2.90
CA LEU A 70 -16.13 -6.74 1.96
C LEU A 70 -15.18 -7.82 1.44
N ILE A 71 -14.56 -8.61 2.33
CA ILE A 71 -13.58 -9.63 1.94
C ILE A 71 -14.21 -10.71 1.06
N LYS A 72 -15.49 -11.03 1.28
CA LYS A 72 -16.25 -11.93 0.39
C LYS A 72 -16.29 -11.38 -1.05
N GLU A 73 -16.62 -10.10 -1.23
CA GLU A 73 -16.64 -9.46 -2.55
C GLU A 73 -15.23 -9.33 -3.14
N MET A 74 -14.24 -8.94 -2.34
CA MET A 74 -12.83 -8.90 -2.78
C MET A 74 -12.37 -10.27 -3.26
N SER A 75 -12.80 -11.34 -2.60
CA SER A 75 -12.52 -12.70 -3.03
C SER A 75 -13.19 -13.05 -4.36
N ARG A 76 -14.44 -12.64 -4.58
CA ARG A 76 -15.16 -12.90 -5.82
C ARG A 76 -14.49 -12.24 -7.03
N VAL A 77 -14.14 -10.95 -6.89
CA VAL A 77 -13.57 -10.17 -8.01
C VAL A 77 -12.10 -10.47 -8.28
N THR A 78 -11.35 -11.02 -7.32
CA THR A 78 -9.92 -11.33 -7.48
C THR A 78 -9.75 -12.58 -8.35
N LYS A 79 -8.92 -12.50 -9.40
CA LYS A 79 -8.53 -13.63 -10.26
C LYS A 79 -7.85 -14.73 -9.44
N LYS A 80 -8.07 -16.00 -9.80
CA LYS A 80 -7.40 -17.14 -9.17
C LYS A 80 -5.88 -17.00 -9.25
N GLY A 81 -5.20 -17.35 -8.16
CA GLY A 81 -3.75 -17.28 -8.07
C GLY A 81 -3.15 -15.87 -7.96
N ARG A 82 -3.99 -14.82 -7.97
CA ARG A 82 -3.56 -13.42 -7.85
C ARG A 82 -3.61 -12.95 -6.39
N LEU A 83 -3.04 -11.77 -6.13
CA LEU A 83 -2.79 -11.30 -4.78
C LEU A 83 -3.74 -10.19 -4.34
N ASN A 84 -4.02 -10.23 -3.05
CA ASN A 84 -4.61 -9.15 -2.28
C ASN A 84 -3.61 -8.74 -1.20
N CYS A 85 -3.14 -7.49 -1.25
CA CYS A 85 -2.11 -6.95 -0.37
C CYS A 85 -2.75 -5.94 0.57
N VAL A 86 -2.77 -6.22 1.86
CA VAL A 86 -3.47 -5.41 2.86
C VAL A 86 -2.47 -4.80 3.83
N HIS A 87 -2.41 -3.47 3.83
CA HIS A 87 -1.56 -2.71 4.73
C HIS A 87 -2.30 -2.45 6.04
N VAL A 88 -1.75 -2.92 7.15
CA VAL A 88 -2.33 -2.83 8.49
C VAL A 88 -1.29 -2.57 9.55
N THR A 89 -1.75 -2.18 10.74
CA THR A 89 -0.96 -2.13 11.98
C THR A 89 -1.77 -2.68 13.14
N GLU A 90 -1.13 -2.95 14.25
CA GLU A 90 -1.84 -3.20 15.49
C GLU A 90 -2.54 -1.95 15.99
N VAL A 91 -3.70 -2.11 16.63
CA VAL A 91 -4.51 -1.00 17.13
C VAL A 91 -4.30 -0.86 18.62
N VAL A 92 -3.78 0.28 19.06
CA VAL A 92 -3.62 0.58 20.48
C VAL A 92 -4.97 0.96 21.07
N GLU A 93 -5.37 0.26 22.13
CA GLU A 93 -6.61 0.48 22.87
C GLU A 93 -6.46 1.61 23.92
N ASN A 94 -7.60 2.08 24.42
CA ASN A 94 -7.62 3.15 25.43
C ASN A 94 -6.96 2.77 26.76
N ASP A 95 -6.93 1.47 27.09
CA ASP A 95 -6.28 0.92 28.30
C ASP A 95 -4.78 0.66 28.11
N GLY A 96 -4.24 0.95 26.93
CA GLY A 96 -2.84 0.74 26.58
C GLY A 96 -2.52 -0.68 26.07
N SER A 97 -3.49 -1.58 26.00
CA SER A 97 -3.32 -2.87 25.33
C SER A 97 -3.30 -2.71 23.80
N SER A 98 -2.87 -3.75 23.10
CA SER A 98 -2.91 -3.77 21.62
C SER A 98 -3.91 -4.81 21.14
N TRP A 99 -4.78 -4.41 20.21
CA TRP A 99 -5.61 -5.33 19.46
C TRP A 99 -4.81 -5.85 18.26
N ASP A 100 -4.67 -7.17 18.19
CA ASP A 100 -4.01 -7.84 17.05
C ASP A 100 -4.96 -7.86 15.82
N PHE A 101 -5.19 -6.65 15.27
CA PHE A 101 -6.02 -6.46 14.07
C PHE A 101 -5.46 -7.20 12.86
N PRO A 102 -4.11 -7.27 12.62
CA PRO A 102 -3.55 -8.09 11.55
C PRO A 102 -4.03 -9.55 11.56
N ASN A 103 -4.15 -10.17 12.74
CA ASN A 103 -4.60 -11.55 12.86
C ASN A 103 -6.09 -11.72 12.50
N GLU A 104 -6.94 -10.74 12.85
CA GLU A 104 -8.36 -10.77 12.44
C GLU A 104 -8.49 -10.65 10.91
N VAL A 105 -7.70 -9.76 10.30
CA VAL A 105 -7.65 -9.62 8.82
C VAL A 105 -7.23 -10.94 8.16
N ILE A 106 -6.23 -11.65 8.73
CA ILE A 106 -5.79 -12.95 8.22
C ILE A 106 -6.95 -13.97 8.26
N ARG A 107 -7.62 -14.09 9.40
CA ARG A 107 -8.74 -15.04 9.57
C ARG A 107 -9.87 -14.80 8.57
N LEU A 108 -10.26 -13.55 8.37
CA LEU A 108 -11.31 -13.19 7.43
C LEU A 108 -10.93 -13.51 5.98
N HIS A 109 -9.72 -13.25 5.57
CA HIS A 109 -9.25 -13.61 4.23
C HIS A 109 -9.22 -15.13 4.02
N GLU A 110 -8.72 -15.89 4.99
CA GLU A 110 -8.70 -17.36 4.92
C GLU A 110 -10.09 -17.95 4.85
N LYS A 111 -11.07 -17.39 5.62
CA LYS A 111 -12.48 -17.77 5.57
C LYS A 111 -13.07 -17.65 4.16
N HIS A 112 -12.66 -16.64 3.39
CA HIS A 112 -13.16 -16.38 2.05
C HIS A 112 -12.26 -16.92 0.92
N GLY A 113 -11.42 -17.91 1.22
CA GLY A 113 -10.71 -18.67 0.19
C GLY A 113 -9.39 -18.05 -0.28
N PHE A 114 -8.81 -17.16 0.48
CA PHE A 114 -7.43 -16.77 0.32
C PHE A 114 -6.47 -17.70 1.08
N LEU A 115 -5.24 -17.76 0.62
CA LEU A 115 -4.11 -18.36 1.32
C LEU A 115 -3.25 -17.23 1.88
N TYR A 116 -3.08 -17.19 3.19
CA TYR A 116 -2.09 -16.31 3.79
C TYR A 116 -0.68 -16.74 3.40
N LYS A 117 0.09 -15.83 2.77
CA LYS A 117 1.44 -16.12 2.25
C LYS A 117 2.56 -15.54 3.10
N GLY A 118 2.21 -14.80 4.13
CA GLY A 118 3.13 -14.13 5.01
C GLY A 118 2.91 -12.61 5.05
N ARG A 119 3.78 -11.93 5.74
CA ARG A 119 3.75 -10.47 5.86
C ARG A 119 5.14 -9.88 5.69
N VAL A 120 5.17 -8.65 5.23
CA VAL A 120 6.33 -7.78 5.27
C VAL A 120 6.14 -6.80 6.42
N THR A 121 7.17 -6.62 7.23
CA THR A 121 7.21 -5.57 8.26
C THR A 121 7.78 -4.30 7.62
N ILE A 122 7.03 -3.22 7.68
CA ILE A 122 7.46 -1.90 7.23
C ILE A 122 8.02 -1.16 8.44
N TRP A 123 9.32 -0.92 8.41
CA TRP A 123 10.01 -0.24 9.50
C TRP A 123 9.60 1.24 9.57
N LYS A 124 9.40 1.73 10.77
CA LYS A 124 9.13 3.14 11.05
C LYS A 124 10.19 3.68 12.00
N GLU A 125 10.70 4.86 11.69
CA GLU A 125 11.62 5.57 12.56
C GLU A 125 10.91 5.99 13.87
N PRO A 126 11.37 5.50 15.05
CA PRO A 126 10.63 5.67 16.31
C PRO A 126 10.41 7.12 16.74
N LEU A 127 11.37 8.01 16.44
CA LEU A 127 11.24 9.42 16.78
C LEU A 127 10.15 10.11 15.92
N LYS A 128 10.07 9.80 14.63
CA LYS A 128 9.00 10.29 13.73
C LYS A 128 7.62 9.76 14.19
N VAL A 129 7.55 8.48 14.58
CA VAL A 129 6.32 7.90 15.15
C VAL A 129 5.90 8.67 16.40
N ARG A 130 6.84 8.88 17.35
CA ARG A 130 6.54 9.62 18.58
C ARG A 130 6.08 11.05 18.31
N MET A 131 6.75 11.77 17.43
CA MET A 131 6.38 13.15 17.08
C MET A 131 4.97 13.23 16.46
N ARG A 132 4.57 12.20 15.72
CA ARG A 132 3.26 12.14 15.07
C ARG A 132 2.15 11.70 16.03
N THR A 133 2.39 10.68 16.85
CA THR A 133 1.36 10.06 17.70
C THR A 133 1.37 10.57 19.14
N MET A 134 2.42 11.30 19.53
CA MET A 134 2.66 11.77 20.90
C MET A 134 2.65 10.66 21.97
N VAL A 135 2.87 9.42 21.56
CA VAL A 135 2.83 8.25 22.45
C VAL A 135 3.91 8.33 23.52
N LYS A 136 3.51 8.11 24.78
CA LYS A 136 4.38 8.27 25.93
C LYS A 136 5.44 7.17 26.05
N SER A 137 5.11 5.92 25.69
CA SER A 137 5.99 4.76 25.78
C SER A 137 7.31 4.87 25.00
N LEU A 138 7.40 5.81 24.04
CA LEU A 138 8.62 6.10 23.27
C LEU A 138 9.44 7.26 23.88
N MET A 139 9.11 7.73 25.09
CA MET A 139 9.87 8.80 25.75
C MET A 139 11.11 8.24 26.46
N HIS A 140 12.30 8.68 26.06
CA HIS A 140 13.56 8.24 26.67
C HIS A 140 13.61 8.44 28.19
N LYS A 141 12.95 9.47 28.74
CA LYS A 141 12.93 9.69 30.19
C LYS A 141 12.35 8.51 31.00
N LEU A 142 11.42 7.74 30.40
CA LEU A 142 10.84 6.56 31.05
C LEU A 142 11.88 5.45 31.31
N ILE A 143 12.96 5.41 30.54
CA ILE A 143 14.08 4.47 30.82
C ILE A 143 14.68 4.72 32.20
N VAL A 144 14.69 5.98 32.64
CA VAL A 144 15.24 6.38 33.96
C VAL A 144 14.18 6.23 35.05
N GLU A 145 12.92 6.52 34.78
CA GLU A 145 11.83 6.51 35.73
C GLU A 145 11.28 5.09 35.97
N ASP A 146 10.89 4.41 34.89
CA ASP A 146 10.35 3.05 34.90
C ASP A 146 10.39 2.46 33.48
N ALA A 147 11.42 1.69 33.18
CA ALA A 147 11.62 1.09 31.87
C ALA A 147 10.52 0.09 31.48
N THR A 148 9.72 -0.42 32.42
CA THR A 148 8.58 -1.31 32.12
C THR A 148 7.44 -0.61 31.39
N GLN A 149 7.45 0.72 31.35
CA GLN A 149 6.51 1.53 30.58
C GLN A 149 7.00 1.85 29.15
N CYS A 150 8.20 1.41 28.79
CA CYS A 150 8.76 1.59 27.46
C CYS A 150 8.38 0.45 26.55
N PHE A 151 7.73 0.77 25.42
CA PHE A 151 7.38 -0.19 24.39
C PHE A 151 7.91 0.27 23.02
N PRO A 152 8.23 -0.66 22.10
CA PRO A 152 8.68 -0.30 20.75
C PRO A 152 7.59 0.44 19.99
N ALA A 153 8.02 1.24 19.01
CA ALA A 153 7.10 1.80 18.01
C ALA A 153 6.47 0.65 17.21
N GLN A 154 5.15 0.69 17.07
CA GLN A 154 4.44 -0.30 16.25
C GLN A 154 4.81 -0.14 14.78
N PRO A 155 5.28 -1.22 14.11
CA PRO A 155 5.52 -1.20 12.68
C PRO A 155 4.18 -1.24 11.92
N ASP A 156 4.23 -0.98 10.62
CA ASP A 156 3.14 -1.41 9.74
C ASP A 156 3.46 -2.80 9.16
N TYR A 157 2.41 -3.50 8.78
CA TYR A 157 2.50 -4.79 8.12
C TYR A 157 1.81 -4.74 6.76
N LEU A 158 2.46 -5.31 5.76
CA LEU A 158 1.80 -5.64 4.50
C LEU A 158 1.48 -7.13 4.52
N LEU A 159 0.22 -7.48 4.68
CA LEU A 159 -0.26 -8.85 4.66
C LEU A 159 -0.50 -9.31 3.24
N LEU A 160 0.00 -10.50 2.88
CA LEU A 160 -0.05 -11.04 1.53
C LEU A 160 -1.01 -12.22 1.46
N PHE A 161 -2.04 -12.08 0.65
CA PHE A 161 -3.08 -13.09 0.46
C PHE A 161 -3.16 -13.51 -1.00
N LYS A 162 -3.06 -14.81 -1.27
CA LYS A 162 -3.19 -15.38 -2.60
C LYS A 162 -4.54 -16.07 -2.76
N LYS A 163 -5.32 -15.67 -3.76
CA LYS A 163 -6.59 -16.34 -4.08
C LYS A 163 -6.35 -17.79 -4.47
N LYS A 164 -7.08 -18.73 -3.84
CA LYS A 164 -7.05 -20.16 -4.21
C LYS A 164 -7.50 -20.37 -5.64
N GLY A 165 -6.91 -21.35 -6.30
CA GLY A 165 -7.25 -21.79 -7.66
C GLY A 165 -6.03 -21.81 -8.59
N GLU A 166 -6.23 -22.34 -9.77
CA GLU A 166 -5.21 -22.39 -10.81
C GLU A 166 -4.92 -21.02 -11.40
N ILE A 167 -3.67 -20.76 -11.72
CA ILE A 167 -3.22 -19.51 -12.30
C ILE A 167 -3.42 -19.60 -13.81
N GLU A 168 -4.39 -18.86 -14.35
CA GLU A 168 -4.60 -18.78 -15.79
C GLU A 168 -3.54 -17.91 -16.48
N GLN A 169 -3.18 -16.79 -15.84
CA GLN A 169 -2.18 -15.86 -16.35
C GLN A 169 -1.16 -15.55 -15.26
N PRO A 170 0.07 -16.08 -15.33
CA PRO A 170 1.13 -15.78 -14.37
C PRO A 170 1.58 -14.32 -14.48
N VAL A 171 2.09 -13.78 -13.38
CA VAL A 171 2.83 -12.50 -13.39
C VAL A 171 4.28 -12.84 -13.74
N THR A 172 4.79 -12.21 -14.79
CA THR A 172 6.14 -12.49 -15.30
C THR A 172 6.96 -11.21 -15.41
N HIS A 173 8.25 -11.34 -15.16
CA HIS A 173 9.26 -10.29 -15.35
C HIS A 173 10.28 -10.83 -16.35
N GLU A 174 10.05 -10.56 -17.63
CA GLU A 174 10.87 -11.09 -18.74
C GLU A 174 12.37 -10.82 -18.55
N PHE A 175 12.69 -9.63 -18.05
CA PHE A 175 14.09 -9.20 -17.81
C PHE A 175 14.48 -9.26 -16.33
N GLY A 176 13.72 -9.97 -15.49
CA GLY A 176 13.94 -10.07 -14.06
C GLY A 176 13.67 -8.75 -13.32
N MET A 177 14.28 -8.59 -12.14
CA MET A 177 14.09 -7.42 -11.26
C MET A 177 15.13 -6.33 -11.58
N ASN A 178 14.90 -5.56 -12.64
CA ASN A 178 15.84 -4.55 -13.12
C ASN A 178 15.53 -3.12 -12.65
N ASN A 179 14.39 -2.90 -12.00
CA ASN A 179 14.02 -1.60 -11.46
C ASN A 179 14.10 -1.59 -9.92
N TYR A 180 14.65 -0.53 -9.38
CA TYR A 180 14.75 -0.30 -7.94
C TYR A 180 13.92 0.92 -7.54
N PHE A 181 12.97 0.71 -6.64
CA PHE A 181 12.10 1.76 -6.10
C PHE A 181 12.52 2.08 -4.66
N GLY A 182 13.78 2.51 -4.48
CA GLY A 182 14.31 2.94 -3.20
C GLY A 182 14.53 4.46 -3.14
N GLU A 183 15.22 4.90 -2.11
CA GLU A 183 15.60 6.30 -1.98
C GLU A 183 16.74 6.67 -2.96
N ASN A 184 16.73 7.93 -3.39
CA ASN A 184 17.83 8.57 -4.07
C ASN A 184 18.23 9.83 -3.25
N PRO A 185 19.45 9.91 -2.67
CA PRO A 185 20.54 8.93 -2.80
C PRO A 185 20.25 7.59 -2.11
N ILE A 186 20.94 6.54 -2.57
CA ILE A 186 20.81 5.19 -2.04
C ILE A 186 21.27 5.15 -0.58
N LEU A 187 20.50 4.47 0.28
CA LEU A 187 20.83 4.35 1.70
C LEU A 187 22.20 3.70 1.94
N PRO A 188 22.94 4.13 2.97
CA PRO A 188 24.31 3.65 3.24
C PRO A 188 24.42 2.12 3.38
N ASN A 189 23.45 1.46 4.03
CA ASN A 189 23.42 0.01 4.18
C ASN A 189 23.25 -0.71 2.84
N ILE A 190 22.46 -0.17 1.93
CA ILE A 190 22.26 -0.68 0.58
C ILE A 190 23.52 -0.48 -0.26
N LEU A 191 24.10 0.71 -0.19
CA LEU A 191 25.37 1.04 -0.85
C LEU A 191 26.50 0.10 -0.38
N GLN A 192 26.63 -0.10 0.93
CA GLN A 192 27.65 -0.99 1.49
C GLN A 192 27.42 -2.45 1.04
N ALA A 193 26.18 -2.93 1.07
CA ALA A 193 25.86 -4.30 0.65
C ALA A 193 26.21 -4.50 -0.84
N TRP A 194 25.88 -3.53 -1.71
CA TRP A 194 26.24 -3.56 -3.12
C TRP A 194 27.77 -3.58 -3.31
N ASN A 195 28.49 -2.64 -2.67
CA ASN A 195 29.93 -2.51 -2.80
C ASN A 195 30.65 -3.79 -2.34
N ASN A 196 30.23 -4.38 -1.23
CA ASN A 196 30.78 -5.65 -0.73
C ASN A 196 30.53 -6.81 -1.70
N ALA A 197 29.31 -6.92 -2.24
CA ALA A 197 28.95 -8.01 -3.16
C ALA A 197 29.65 -7.91 -4.53
N ASN A 198 30.07 -6.72 -4.93
CA ASN A 198 30.65 -6.46 -6.25
C ASN A 198 32.13 -6.04 -6.20
N ASN A 199 32.77 -6.05 -5.04
CA ASN A 199 34.14 -5.55 -4.86
C ASN A 199 34.33 -4.15 -5.43
N SER A 200 33.39 -3.23 -5.17
CA SER A 200 33.37 -1.87 -5.66
C SER A 200 33.44 -0.85 -4.52
N ASN A 201 33.74 0.40 -4.84
CA ASN A 201 33.75 1.53 -3.92
C ASN A 201 32.96 2.69 -4.50
N LEU A 202 31.77 2.41 -5.04
CA LEU A 202 30.91 3.43 -5.61
C LEU A 202 30.34 4.34 -4.53
N THR A 203 30.16 5.61 -4.85
CA THR A 203 29.32 6.53 -4.06
C THR A 203 27.84 6.24 -4.31
N SER A 204 26.96 6.83 -3.53
CA SER A 204 25.50 6.71 -3.72
C SER A 204 25.09 7.18 -5.11
N GLU A 205 25.60 8.31 -5.57
CA GLU A 205 25.31 8.87 -6.89
C GLU A 205 25.86 7.97 -8.01
N GLN A 206 27.09 7.52 -7.90
CA GLN A 206 27.70 6.61 -8.87
C GLN A 206 26.96 5.28 -8.97
N LEU A 207 26.52 4.72 -7.82
CA LEU A 207 25.71 3.52 -7.83
C LEU A 207 24.36 3.78 -8.50
N TRP A 208 23.71 4.91 -8.22
CA TRP A 208 22.45 5.28 -8.84
C TRP A 208 22.57 5.41 -10.37
N GLU A 209 23.59 6.10 -10.86
CA GLU A 209 23.88 6.21 -12.29
C GLU A 209 24.16 4.83 -12.91
N HIS A 210 24.95 4.00 -12.23
CA HIS A 210 25.26 2.65 -12.68
C HIS A 210 23.99 1.77 -12.76
N LEU A 211 23.10 1.84 -11.77
CA LEU A 211 21.83 1.11 -11.78
C LEU A 211 20.93 1.55 -12.94
N ASN A 212 20.87 2.85 -13.21
CA ASN A 212 20.09 3.37 -14.35
C ASN A 212 20.67 2.90 -15.69
N SER A 213 21.99 2.91 -15.87
CA SER A 213 22.64 2.47 -17.11
C SER A 213 22.45 0.97 -17.39
N ILE A 214 22.39 0.13 -16.34
CA ILE A 214 22.16 -1.31 -16.48
C ILE A 214 20.73 -1.58 -16.90
N ASN A 215 19.76 -0.81 -16.41
CA ASN A 215 18.35 -0.98 -16.76
C ASN A 215 18.10 -0.77 -18.27
N GLU A 216 18.91 0.01 -18.96
CA GLU A 216 18.82 0.22 -20.40
C GLU A 216 19.19 -1.03 -21.21
N SER A 217 19.97 -1.94 -20.63
CA SER A 217 20.47 -3.13 -21.35
C SER A 217 19.55 -4.35 -21.36
N ASN A 218 18.44 -4.33 -20.64
CA ASN A 218 17.46 -5.42 -20.49
C ASN A 218 18.07 -6.81 -20.21
N LYS A 219 19.20 -6.86 -19.52
CA LYS A 219 19.91 -8.11 -19.19
C LYS A 219 19.69 -8.49 -17.73
N ILE A 220 19.51 -9.80 -17.50
CA ILE A 220 19.56 -10.34 -16.12
C ILE A 220 21.00 -10.25 -15.63
N THR A 221 21.22 -9.45 -14.60
CA THR A 221 22.55 -9.11 -14.06
C THR A 221 22.57 -9.35 -12.55
N LYS A 222 23.73 -9.12 -11.90
CA LYS A 222 23.83 -9.10 -10.45
C LYS A 222 22.89 -8.08 -9.81
N LEU A 223 22.55 -6.99 -10.52
CA LEU A 223 21.55 -6.02 -10.07
C LEU A 223 20.18 -6.65 -9.87
N ASN A 224 19.73 -7.49 -10.80
CA ASN A 224 18.43 -8.18 -10.68
C ASN A 224 18.35 -8.99 -9.37
N HIS A 225 19.43 -9.72 -9.06
CA HIS A 225 19.50 -10.48 -7.80
C HIS A 225 19.51 -9.55 -6.57
N TYR A 226 20.20 -8.44 -6.65
CA TYR A 226 20.28 -7.47 -5.57
C TYR A 226 18.91 -6.79 -5.31
N VAL A 227 18.24 -6.32 -6.36
CA VAL A 227 16.89 -5.75 -6.26
C VAL A 227 15.91 -6.78 -5.70
N TRP A 228 15.98 -8.02 -6.19
CA TRP A 228 15.17 -9.12 -5.66
C TRP A 228 15.41 -9.35 -4.16
N GLN A 229 16.64 -9.38 -3.70
CA GLN A 229 16.96 -9.55 -2.29
C GLN A 229 16.32 -8.45 -1.42
N ARG A 230 16.32 -7.20 -1.89
CA ARG A 230 15.65 -6.09 -1.19
C ARG A 230 14.14 -6.27 -1.12
N TYR A 231 13.53 -6.67 -2.22
CA TYR A 231 12.07 -6.85 -2.30
C TYR A 231 11.59 -8.12 -1.60
N ALA A 232 12.40 -9.17 -1.59
CA ALA A 232 12.12 -10.43 -0.89
C ALA A 232 12.38 -10.35 0.63
N SER A 233 12.95 -9.26 1.12
CA SER A 233 13.17 -9.05 2.56
C SER A 233 11.85 -9.07 3.31
N SER A 234 11.83 -9.72 4.47
CA SER A 234 10.69 -9.69 5.40
C SER A 234 10.55 -8.35 6.14
N VAL A 235 11.54 -7.46 6.01
CA VAL A 235 11.53 -6.10 6.56
C VAL A 235 11.88 -5.13 5.44
N TRP A 236 10.98 -4.18 5.18
CA TRP A 236 11.24 -3.04 4.29
C TRP A 236 11.59 -1.83 5.15
N ASP A 237 12.87 -1.51 5.21
CA ASP A 237 13.45 -0.42 5.99
C ASP A 237 13.75 0.85 5.16
N ASP A 238 13.45 0.78 3.86
CA ASP A 238 13.72 1.82 2.87
C ASP A 238 12.44 2.52 2.36
N ILE A 239 11.31 2.34 3.04
CA ILE A 239 10.05 3.02 2.71
C ILE A 239 10.10 4.46 3.20
N ARG A 240 9.94 5.40 2.27
CA ARG A 240 9.90 6.84 2.57
C ARG A 240 8.54 7.22 3.13
N ILE A 241 8.50 7.53 4.42
CA ILE A 241 7.25 7.86 5.12
C ILE A 241 6.53 9.08 4.53
N ASP A 242 7.28 10.00 3.93
CA ASP A 242 6.76 11.25 3.37
C ASP A 242 6.45 11.16 1.86
N ASN A 243 6.72 10.01 1.21
CA ASN A 243 6.39 9.78 -0.19
C ASN A 243 4.92 9.40 -0.36
N VAL A 244 4.05 10.40 -0.24
CA VAL A 244 2.59 10.28 -0.33
C VAL A 244 2.03 11.34 -1.27
N LEU A 245 0.84 11.10 -1.81
CA LEU A 245 0.15 12.10 -2.62
C LEU A 245 -0.30 13.32 -1.78
N PRO A 246 -0.48 14.49 -2.39
CA PRO A 246 -1.08 15.65 -1.75
C PRO A 246 -2.45 15.32 -1.14
N PHE A 247 -2.65 15.67 0.14
CA PHE A 247 -3.88 15.35 0.87
C PHE A 247 -4.28 16.42 1.89
N LYS A 248 -3.40 17.36 2.22
CA LYS A 248 -3.64 18.31 3.33
C LYS A 248 -4.85 19.22 3.07
N ASP A 249 -5.07 19.61 1.82
CA ASP A 249 -6.16 20.51 1.43
C ASP A 249 -7.52 19.80 1.36
N SER A 250 -7.54 18.47 1.42
CA SER A 250 -8.76 17.67 1.44
C SER A 250 -9.28 17.36 2.85
N ARG A 251 -8.53 17.75 3.90
CA ARG A 251 -8.96 17.58 5.28
C ARG A 251 -10.05 18.60 5.63
N GLU A 252 -11.05 18.13 6.35
CA GLU A 252 -12.09 18.96 6.94
C GLU A 252 -11.73 19.26 8.40
N GLU A 253 -12.40 20.25 9.04
CA GLU A 253 -12.05 20.69 10.40
C GLU A 253 -12.17 19.56 11.44
N ASP A 254 -13.10 18.64 11.22
CA ASP A 254 -13.35 17.48 12.10
C ASP A 254 -12.48 16.27 11.78
N ASP A 255 -11.60 16.36 10.77
CA ASP A 255 -10.76 15.23 10.37
C ASP A 255 -9.66 14.96 11.38
N GLU A 256 -9.44 13.67 11.65
CA GLU A 256 -8.31 13.22 12.42
C GLU A 256 -6.98 13.67 11.77
N LYS A 257 -6.17 14.41 12.55
CA LYS A 257 -4.87 14.93 12.09
C LYS A 257 -3.87 13.85 11.70
N HIS A 258 -4.14 12.60 12.08
CA HIS A 258 -3.25 11.46 11.89
C HIS A 258 -3.55 10.62 10.66
N VAL A 259 -4.66 10.89 9.94
CA VAL A 259 -4.97 10.21 8.69
C VAL A 259 -3.92 10.55 7.63
N HIS A 260 -3.27 9.52 7.11
CA HIS A 260 -2.24 9.62 6.09
C HIS A 260 -2.53 8.68 4.92
N PRO A 261 -2.33 9.12 3.68
CA PRO A 261 -2.34 8.21 2.53
C PRO A 261 -1.26 7.13 2.67
N LEU A 262 -1.49 5.97 2.07
CA LEU A 262 -0.49 4.93 1.96
C LEU A 262 0.71 5.42 1.13
N GLN A 263 1.91 5.07 1.57
CA GLN A 263 3.14 5.47 0.90
C GLN A 263 3.22 4.89 -0.51
N LEU A 264 3.58 5.73 -1.49
CA LEU A 264 3.74 5.30 -2.88
C LEU A 264 4.79 4.21 -3.03
N ASP A 265 5.86 4.25 -2.23
CA ASP A 265 6.90 3.20 -2.25
C ASP A 265 6.35 1.80 -1.98
N VAL A 266 5.38 1.67 -1.06
CA VAL A 266 4.73 0.39 -0.75
C VAL A 266 3.89 -0.07 -1.92
N ILE A 267 3.07 0.84 -2.47
CA ILE A 267 2.16 0.53 -3.58
C ILE A 267 2.96 0.21 -4.85
N ASP A 268 3.94 1.05 -5.20
CA ASP A 268 4.80 0.87 -6.38
C ASP A 268 5.48 -0.50 -6.34
N ARG A 269 5.97 -0.91 -5.16
CA ARG A 269 6.62 -2.22 -4.96
C ARG A 269 5.65 -3.38 -5.14
N CYS A 270 4.44 -3.28 -4.60
CA CYS A 270 3.39 -4.28 -4.81
C CYS A 270 3.00 -4.39 -6.29
N VAL A 271 2.75 -3.27 -6.94
CA VAL A 271 2.36 -3.19 -8.36
C VAL A 271 3.46 -3.79 -9.25
N TYR A 272 4.71 -3.41 -9.02
CA TYR A 272 5.84 -3.93 -9.77
C TYR A 272 6.00 -5.44 -9.60
N LEU A 273 5.97 -5.94 -8.36
CA LEU A 273 6.19 -7.36 -8.06
C LEU A 273 5.06 -8.26 -8.58
N TRP A 274 3.79 -7.83 -8.47
CA TRP A 274 2.66 -8.75 -8.47
C TRP A 274 1.57 -8.40 -9.48
N SER A 275 1.87 -7.55 -10.47
CA SER A 275 0.93 -7.28 -11.57
C SER A 275 1.63 -7.24 -12.93
N ASN A 276 0.92 -7.68 -13.96
CA ASN A 276 1.31 -7.49 -15.36
C ASN A 276 0.86 -6.11 -15.85
N SER A 277 1.43 -5.66 -16.99
CA SER A 277 0.90 -4.51 -17.72
C SER A 277 -0.57 -4.74 -18.06
N ASN A 278 -1.36 -3.66 -17.99
CA ASN A 278 -2.82 -3.66 -18.21
C ASN A 278 -3.65 -4.48 -17.20
N ASP A 279 -3.06 -5.08 -16.17
CA ASP A 279 -3.84 -5.67 -15.08
C ASP A 279 -4.68 -4.60 -14.37
N VAL A 280 -5.88 -4.99 -13.93
CA VAL A 280 -6.71 -4.15 -13.09
C VAL A 280 -6.22 -4.24 -11.64
N VAL A 281 -5.90 -3.09 -11.05
CA VAL A 281 -5.56 -2.94 -9.63
C VAL A 281 -6.71 -2.26 -8.91
N LEU A 282 -7.20 -2.89 -7.85
CA LEU A 282 -8.39 -2.45 -7.10
C LEU A 282 -8.03 -1.99 -5.69
N THR A 283 -8.62 -0.87 -5.27
CA THR A 283 -8.68 -0.46 -3.87
C THR A 283 -10.13 -0.12 -3.46
N PRO A 284 -10.68 -0.75 -2.42
CA PRO A 284 -12.00 -0.42 -1.89
C PRO A 284 -12.01 0.83 -1.01
N PHE A 285 -10.82 1.35 -0.64
CA PHE A 285 -10.63 2.51 0.23
C PHE A 285 -9.55 3.43 -0.36
N MET A 286 -9.90 4.12 -1.42
CA MET A 286 -8.96 4.86 -2.27
C MET A 286 -8.33 6.08 -1.57
N GLY A 287 -9.03 6.69 -0.59
CA GLY A 287 -8.59 7.95 -0.01
C GLY A 287 -8.37 9.02 -1.08
N VAL A 288 -7.19 9.62 -1.10
CA VAL A 288 -6.80 10.64 -2.09
C VAL A 288 -6.23 10.05 -3.38
N GLY A 289 -6.36 8.73 -3.59
CA GLY A 289 -6.10 8.07 -4.87
C GLY A 289 -4.74 7.40 -5.02
N SER A 290 -3.95 7.23 -3.97
CA SER A 290 -2.58 6.68 -4.07
C SER A 290 -2.55 5.30 -4.73
N GLU A 291 -3.46 4.41 -4.36
CA GLU A 291 -3.56 3.03 -4.83
C GLU A 291 -4.17 2.91 -6.24
N VAL A 292 -4.64 4.02 -6.82
CA VAL A 292 -5.04 4.13 -8.24
C VAL A 292 -3.96 4.85 -9.04
N TYR A 293 -3.39 5.92 -8.47
CA TYR A 293 -2.35 6.72 -9.09
C TYR A 293 -1.11 5.88 -9.44
N SER A 294 -0.61 5.11 -8.49
CA SER A 294 0.59 4.30 -8.66
C SER A 294 0.45 3.25 -9.78
N PRO A 295 -0.58 2.39 -9.79
CA PRO A 295 -0.80 1.45 -10.90
C PRO A 295 -0.90 2.13 -12.26
N VAL A 296 -1.69 3.20 -12.38
CA VAL A 296 -1.86 3.94 -13.64
C VAL A 296 -0.54 4.54 -14.11
N SER A 297 0.24 5.10 -13.18
CA SER A 297 1.57 5.63 -13.50
C SER A 297 2.60 4.56 -13.92
N MET A 298 2.27 3.29 -13.77
CA MET A 298 3.09 2.12 -14.13
C MET A 298 2.47 1.29 -15.26
N GLY A 299 1.48 1.81 -16.00
CA GLY A 299 0.86 1.13 -17.14
C GLY A 299 -0.12 0.01 -16.76
N ARG A 300 -0.72 0.07 -15.57
CA ARG A 300 -1.83 -0.78 -15.16
C ARG A 300 -3.13 0.01 -15.22
N LYS A 301 -4.26 -0.68 -15.10
CA LYS A 301 -5.57 -0.04 -14.94
C LYS A 301 -5.91 0.03 -13.45
N GLY A 302 -6.59 1.12 -13.04
CA GLY A 302 -6.92 1.33 -11.64
C GLY A 302 -8.42 1.39 -11.39
N ILE A 303 -8.92 0.74 -10.33
CA ILE A 303 -10.27 0.95 -9.81
C ILE A 303 -10.16 1.40 -8.35
N GLY A 304 -10.78 2.53 -8.03
CA GLY A 304 -10.77 3.07 -6.67
C GLY A 304 -12.15 3.52 -6.21
N ILE A 305 -12.45 3.28 -4.95
CA ILE A 305 -13.73 3.65 -4.33
C ILE A 305 -13.43 4.48 -3.09
N GLU A 306 -14.13 5.61 -2.93
CA GLU A 306 -13.97 6.53 -1.82
C GLU A 306 -15.31 7.06 -1.37
N LEU A 307 -15.61 6.92 -0.08
CA LEU A 307 -16.88 7.36 0.51
C LEU A 307 -16.92 8.86 0.74
N LYS A 308 -15.78 9.47 1.14
CA LYS A 308 -15.68 10.87 1.53
C LYS A 308 -15.49 11.77 0.31
N ASP A 309 -16.39 12.76 0.19
CA ASP A 309 -16.47 13.66 -0.96
C ASP A 309 -15.19 14.50 -1.14
N SER A 310 -14.60 14.99 -0.04
CA SER A 310 -13.39 15.82 -0.08
C SER A 310 -12.16 15.02 -0.56
N TYR A 311 -12.03 13.76 -0.12
CA TYR A 311 -10.95 12.86 -0.55
C TYR A 311 -11.13 12.45 -2.03
N PHE A 312 -12.35 12.15 -2.46
CA PHE A 312 -12.65 11.89 -3.86
C PHE A 312 -12.28 13.07 -4.76
N LYS A 313 -12.61 14.30 -4.37
CA LYS A 313 -12.23 15.51 -5.12
C LYS A 313 -10.70 15.65 -5.22
N GLN A 314 -9.99 15.40 -4.13
CA GLN A 314 -8.52 15.40 -4.13
C GLN A 314 -7.96 14.29 -5.03
N ALA A 315 -8.54 13.10 -5.01
CA ALA A 315 -8.14 12.01 -5.90
C ALA A 315 -8.25 12.40 -7.38
N ILE A 316 -9.32 13.08 -7.79
CA ILE A 316 -9.46 13.62 -9.17
C ILE A 316 -8.29 14.55 -9.52
N LEU A 317 -7.86 15.41 -8.59
CA LEU A 317 -6.74 16.31 -8.84
C LEU A 317 -5.42 15.53 -8.96
N ASN A 318 -5.18 14.61 -8.05
CA ASN A 318 -3.97 13.78 -8.04
C ASN A 318 -3.87 12.91 -9.31
N MET A 319 -4.98 12.36 -9.78
CA MET A 319 -5.00 11.50 -10.98
C MET A 319 -4.63 12.23 -12.27
N LYS A 320 -4.73 13.57 -12.34
CA LYS A 320 -4.31 14.35 -13.52
C LYS A 320 -2.81 14.18 -13.81
N GLU A 321 -1.99 13.92 -12.79
CA GLU A 321 -0.55 13.78 -12.91
C GLU A 321 -0.08 12.33 -13.14
N ALA A 322 -0.96 11.33 -12.95
CA ALA A 322 -0.59 9.92 -13.06
C ALA A 322 -0.02 9.56 -14.45
N LYS A 323 -0.66 10.06 -15.52
CA LYS A 323 -0.19 9.84 -16.91
C LYS A 323 1.15 10.52 -17.22
N SER A 324 1.45 11.68 -16.63
CA SER A 324 2.72 12.35 -16.85
C SER A 324 3.90 11.56 -16.25
N ARG A 325 3.66 10.89 -15.13
CA ARG A 325 4.65 10.01 -14.52
C ARG A 325 4.89 8.76 -15.39
N PHE A 326 3.84 8.16 -15.92
CA PHE A 326 3.96 7.01 -16.83
C PHE A 326 4.78 7.34 -18.08
N ASN A 327 4.46 8.44 -18.76
CA ASN A 327 5.18 8.90 -19.94
C ASN A 327 6.68 9.16 -19.64
N SER A 328 7.00 9.66 -18.44
CA SER A 328 8.40 9.85 -18.01
C SER A 328 9.10 8.52 -17.71
N PHE A 329 8.38 7.48 -17.34
CA PHE A 329 8.90 6.12 -17.14
C PHE A 329 9.13 5.41 -18.48
N GLU A 330 8.19 5.47 -19.41
CA GLU A 330 8.37 4.90 -20.77
C GLU A 330 9.53 5.57 -21.51
N GLN A 331 9.68 6.88 -21.42
CA GLN A 331 10.82 7.58 -22.03
C GLN A 331 12.17 7.15 -21.42
N LYS A 332 12.22 6.77 -20.14
CA LYS A 332 13.43 6.23 -19.50
C LYS A 332 13.70 4.76 -19.80
N THR A 333 12.69 4.01 -20.22
CA THR A 333 12.82 2.58 -20.59
C THR A 333 13.02 2.35 -22.08
N LEU A 334 12.86 3.39 -22.91
CA LEU A 334 13.04 3.32 -24.37
C LEU A 334 14.42 3.82 -24.84
N PHE A 335 15.31 4.26 -23.93
CA PHE A 335 16.67 4.67 -24.25
C PHE A 335 17.71 3.85 -23.52
#